data_a6321145502cac7893df6d2e06dc5725
#
_entry.id   a6321145502cac7893df6d2e06dc5725
#
_cell.length_a   1.000
_cell.length_b   1.000
_cell.length_c   1.000
_cell.angle_alpha   90.00
_cell.angle_beta   90.00
_cell.angle_gamma   90.00
#
_symmetry.space_group_name_H-M   'P 1'
#
loop_
_entity.id
_entity.type
_entity.pdbx_description
1 polymer ?
#
loop_
_entity_poly.entity_id
_entity_poly.type
_entity_poly.pdbx_seq_one_letter_code
_entity_poly.pdbx_strand_id
1 'polypeptide(L)'
;MEDFFKRDLSFNLEYLIALRLIFENKGLFKLINSKLTKEEIIDLKESDLRSLKFKSIDRYLNDLKNIEKFLTSSKEILDQLKEEGIKIISIFDKNYPARLKAIEVPPVLIFCKGNFSLLNNKNNIAFVGTRKCSELGASISFKASSFFAENNFNIISGLAKGIDESAHRGALSVAGLTTAVLVDIGNISPNSNKNLAEKILLQNGLIFSENIPGTTNGEPFLYLERNRLQSAISEGVFVIESDLKSGTAKTVEHALKQGKQIYCPDFDKFAASSHEDNRSLIKKLLESSMAFPFTNLDYREIIQNLD
;
A
#
# COMPACT_ATOMS: atom_id res chain seq x y z
N MET A 1 14.02 -2.63 18.35
CA MET A 1 14.04 -2.23 16.93
C MET A 1 15.17 -1.25 16.60
N GLU A 2 15.55 -0.33 17.50
CA GLU A 2 16.64 0.65 17.24
C GLU A 2 18.04 0.01 17.07
N ASP A 3 18.35 -1.10 17.71
CA ASP A 3 19.64 -1.79 17.54
C ASP A 3 19.80 -2.55 16.21
N PHE A 4 18.70 -2.75 15.49
CA PHE A 4 18.68 -3.48 14.21
C PHE A 4 19.43 -2.72 13.10
N PHE A 5 19.41 -1.38 13.14
CA PHE A 5 19.96 -0.53 12.08
C PHE A 5 21.38 -0.03 12.34
N LYS A 6 22.01 -0.44 13.47
CA LYS A 6 23.36 -0.01 13.85
C LYS A 6 24.50 -0.87 13.27
N ARG A 7 24.20 -2.05 12.71
CA ARG A 7 25.19 -2.81 11.96
C ARG A 7 25.26 -2.29 10.53
N ASP A 8 26.47 -2.11 10.06
CA ASP A 8 26.78 -1.75 8.66
C ASP A 8 26.46 -2.93 7.72
N LEU A 9 25.17 -3.21 7.57
CA LEU A 9 24.65 -4.11 6.55
C LEU A 9 24.73 -3.34 5.24
N SER A 10 25.90 -3.35 4.60
CA SER A 10 26.19 -2.62 3.36
C SER A 10 25.46 -3.20 2.14
N PHE A 11 24.13 -3.37 2.28
CA PHE A 11 23.29 -3.74 1.15
C PHE A 11 23.11 -2.50 0.26
N ASN A 12 23.88 -2.45 -0.83
CA ASN A 12 23.62 -1.45 -1.86
C ASN A 12 22.31 -1.79 -2.58
N LEU A 13 21.78 -0.81 -3.31
CA LEU A 13 20.48 -0.93 -3.97
C LEU A 13 20.45 -2.03 -5.03
N GLU A 14 21.55 -2.20 -5.77
CA GLU A 14 21.73 -3.26 -6.77
C GLU A 14 21.54 -4.65 -6.16
N TYR A 15 22.20 -4.89 -5.02
CA TYR A 15 22.10 -6.17 -4.32
C TYR A 15 20.71 -6.43 -3.75
N LEU A 16 20.05 -5.38 -3.22
CA LEU A 16 18.68 -5.49 -2.72
C LEU A 16 17.68 -5.82 -3.85
N ILE A 17 17.85 -5.23 -5.03
CA ILE A 17 17.03 -5.58 -6.21
C ILE A 17 17.31 -7.01 -6.66
N ALA A 18 18.56 -7.43 -6.73
CA ALA A 18 18.92 -8.82 -7.07
C ALA A 18 18.26 -9.81 -6.11
N LEU A 19 18.35 -9.57 -4.81
CA LEU A 19 17.65 -10.38 -3.81
C LEU A 19 16.12 -10.31 -3.94
N ARG A 20 15.56 -9.15 -4.31
CA ARG A 20 14.12 -8.99 -4.51
C ARG A 20 13.61 -9.73 -5.76
N LEU A 21 14.46 -9.95 -6.75
CA LEU A 21 14.16 -10.82 -7.90
C LEU A 21 14.12 -12.30 -7.51
N ILE A 22 14.95 -12.70 -6.54
CA ILE A 22 15.02 -14.08 -6.03
C ILE A 22 13.87 -14.33 -5.03
N PHE A 23 13.66 -13.42 -4.08
CA PHE A 23 12.74 -13.57 -2.97
C PHE A 23 11.56 -12.58 -3.08
N GLU A 24 10.37 -13.03 -2.71
CA GLU A 24 9.24 -12.12 -2.45
C GLU A 24 9.58 -11.19 -1.27
N ASN A 25 8.88 -10.06 -1.15
CA ASN A 25 9.16 -9.08 -0.09
C ASN A 25 9.21 -9.70 1.32
N LYS A 26 8.26 -10.57 1.64
CA LYS A 26 8.21 -11.25 2.95
C LYS A 26 9.42 -12.14 3.20
N GLY A 27 9.88 -12.85 2.16
CA GLY A 27 11.09 -13.68 2.22
C GLY A 27 12.35 -12.84 2.39
N LEU A 28 12.49 -11.80 1.60
CA LEU A 28 13.61 -10.87 1.69
C LEU A 28 13.66 -10.17 3.05
N PHE A 29 12.51 -9.72 3.56
CA PHE A 29 12.44 -9.13 4.91
C PHE A 29 12.87 -10.11 6.00
N LYS A 30 12.51 -11.40 5.91
CA LYS A 30 13.00 -12.41 6.85
C LYS A 30 14.51 -12.55 6.83
N LEU A 31 15.12 -12.59 5.64
CA LEU A 31 16.58 -12.68 5.50
C LEU A 31 17.28 -11.48 6.12
N ILE A 32 16.82 -10.28 5.79
CA ILE A 32 17.38 -9.05 6.36
C ILE A 32 17.20 -9.03 7.89
N ASN A 33 16.04 -9.46 8.40
CA ASN A 33 15.75 -9.50 9.83
C ASN A 33 16.54 -10.59 10.58
N SER A 34 17.07 -11.59 9.90
CA SER A 34 17.96 -12.60 10.48
C SER A 34 19.39 -12.10 10.73
N LYS A 35 19.70 -10.86 10.33
CA LYS A 35 21.00 -10.18 10.52
C LYS A 35 22.16 -10.87 9.78
N LEU A 36 21.90 -11.61 8.73
CA LEU A 36 22.90 -12.22 7.88
C LEU A 36 23.62 -11.17 7.05
N THR A 37 24.92 -11.36 6.85
CA THR A 37 25.73 -10.57 5.90
C THR A 37 25.42 -11.00 4.46
N LYS A 38 25.96 -10.26 3.47
CA LYS A 38 25.81 -10.63 2.05
C LYS A 38 26.39 -12.00 1.76
N GLU A 39 27.57 -12.25 2.30
CA GLU A 39 28.31 -13.50 2.14
C GLU A 39 27.53 -14.68 2.74
N GLU A 40 27.01 -14.51 3.96
CA GLU A 40 26.19 -15.52 4.64
C GLU A 40 24.88 -15.79 3.89
N ILE A 41 24.28 -14.78 3.21
CA ILE A 41 23.08 -14.99 2.39
C ILE A 41 23.40 -15.82 1.13
N ILE A 42 24.55 -15.60 0.50
CA ILE A 42 24.98 -16.37 -0.69
C ILE A 42 25.29 -17.82 -0.29
N ASP A 43 25.85 -18.03 0.88
CA ASP A 43 26.25 -19.34 1.40
C ASP A 43 25.14 -20.10 2.16
N LEU A 44 23.88 -19.58 2.11
CA LEU A 44 22.74 -20.23 2.77
C LEU A 44 22.58 -21.69 2.34
N LYS A 45 22.35 -22.55 3.33
CA LYS A 45 22.09 -23.97 3.14
C LYS A 45 20.59 -24.27 3.30
N GLU A 46 20.21 -25.48 2.91
CA GLU A 46 18.85 -25.98 3.05
C GLU A 46 18.35 -25.88 4.51
N SER A 47 19.21 -26.24 5.48
CA SER A 47 18.92 -26.15 6.92
C SER A 47 18.53 -24.75 7.36
N ASP A 48 19.21 -23.73 6.82
CA ASP A 48 18.99 -22.31 7.17
C ASP A 48 17.65 -21.81 6.63
N LEU A 49 17.36 -22.11 5.36
CA LEU A 49 16.07 -21.77 4.75
C LEU A 49 14.90 -22.51 5.42
N ARG A 50 15.10 -23.77 5.84
CA ARG A 50 14.10 -24.51 6.62
C ARG A 50 13.85 -23.85 7.98
N SER A 51 14.91 -23.45 8.68
CA SER A 51 14.81 -22.77 10.00
C SER A 51 14.04 -21.44 9.88
N LEU A 52 14.23 -20.72 8.78
CA LEU A 52 13.53 -19.49 8.42
C LEU A 52 12.14 -19.74 7.83
N LYS A 53 11.66 -20.99 7.77
CA LYS A 53 10.34 -21.38 7.27
C LYS A 53 10.07 -20.94 5.81
N PHE A 54 11.06 -21.08 4.93
CA PHE A 54 10.88 -20.94 3.49
C PHE A 54 10.24 -22.19 2.89
N LYS A 55 9.45 -22.03 1.83
CA LYS A 55 8.74 -23.14 1.17
C LYS A 55 9.47 -23.65 -0.07
N SER A 56 9.91 -22.79 -0.94
CA SER A 56 10.54 -23.15 -2.24
C SER A 56 12.06 -23.19 -2.13
N ILE A 57 12.59 -24.05 -1.25
CA ILE A 57 14.01 -24.06 -0.84
C ILE A 57 14.94 -24.32 -2.01
N ASP A 58 14.68 -25.38 -2.80
CA ASP A 58 15.56 -25.76 -3.92
C ASP A 58 15.67 -24.64 -4.97
N ARG A 59 14.55 -23.96 -5.25
CA ARG A 59 14.54 -22.79 -6.13
C ARG A 59 15.46 -21.69 -5.58
N TYR A 60 15.27 -21.30 -4.33
CA TYR A 60 16.07 -20.23 -3.72
C TYR A 60 17.56 -20.55 -3.68
N LEU A 61 17.93 -21.79 -3.33
CA LEU A 61 19.34 -22.22 -3.35
C LEU A 61 19.93 -22.19 -4.76
N ASN A 62 19.17 -22.62 -5.78
CA ASN A 62 19.61 -22.55 -7.16
C ASN A 62 19.77 -21.09 -7.61
N ASP A 63 18.83 -20.22 -7.29
CA ASP A 63 18.87 -18.80 -7.66
C ASP A 63 20.04 -18.08 -6.95
N LEU A 64 20.29 -18.37 -5.67
CA LEU A 64 21.44 -17.81 -4.94
C LEU A 64 22.78 -18.25 -5.51
N LYS A 65 22.93 -19.50 -5.93
CA LYS A 65 24.14 -19.98 -6.64
C LYS A 65 24.40 -19.24 -7.95
N ASN A 66 23.35 -18.70 -8.56
CA ASN A 66 23.41 -17.95 -9.82
C ASN A 66 23.20 -16.43 -9.60
N ILE A 67 23.55 -15.92 -8.43
CA ILE A 67 23.26 -14.52 -8.04
C ILE A 67 23.85 -13.48 -9.00
N GLU A 68 24.98 -13.78 -9.66
CA GLU A 68 25.61 -12.90 -10.65
C GLU A 68 24.66 -12.55 -11.82
N LYS A 69 23.82 -13.49 -12.24
CA LYS A 69 22.78 -13.23 -13.24
C LYS A 69 21.77 -12.19 -12.74
N PHE A 70 21.35 -12.30 -11.49
CA PHE A 70 20.39 -11.36 -10.88
C PHE A 70 21.03 -9.98 -10.62
N LEU A 71 22.33 -9.93 -10.32
CA LEU A 71 23.08 -8.68 -10.21
C LEU A 71 23.18 -7.97 -11.56
N THR A 72 23.43 -8.70 -12.64
CA THR A 72 23.39 -8.11 -13.99
C THR A 72 22.02 -7.53 -14.33
N SER A 73 20.95 -8.33 -14.12
CA SER A 73 19.57 -7.86 -14.33
C SER A 73 19.21 -6.66 -13.44
N SER A 74 19.73 -6.61 -12.21
CA SER A 74 19.44 -5.51 -11.30
C SER A 74 20.04 -4.18 -11.76
N LYS A 75 21.20 -4.18 -12.43
CA LYS A 75 21.79 -2.98 -13.06
C LYS A 75 20.91 -2.46 -14.19
N GLU A 76 20.48 -3.34 -15.07
CA GLU A 76 19.58 -2.99 -16.18
C GLU A 76 18.26 -2.39 -15.65
N ILE A 77 17.68 -3.00 -14.61
CA ILE A 77 16.48 -2.50 -13.94
C ILE A 77 16.74 -1.11 -13.33
N LEU A 78 17.86 -0.91 -12.63
CA LEU A 78 18.19 0.39 -12.04
C LEU A 78 18.29 1.49 -13.08
N ASP A 79 18.95 1.23 -14.20
CA ASP A 79 19.10 2.19 -15.29
C ASP A 79 17.73 2.53 -15.90
N GLN A 80 16.91 1.51 -16.19
CA GLN A 80 15.55 1.71 -16.70
C GLN A 80 14.69 2.54 -15.74
N LEU A 81 14.66 2.19 -14.44
CA LEU A 81 13.85 2.91 -13.45
C LEU A 81 14.28 4.37 -13.28
N LYS A 82 15.57 4.66 -13.42
CA LYS A 82 16.12 6.00 -13.41
C LYS A 82 15.65 6.80 -14.63
N GLU A 83 15.67 6.21 -15.82
CA GLU A 83 15.16 6.84 -17.05
C GLU A 83 13.66 7.13 -16.97
N GLU A 84 12.89 6.23 -16.36
CA GLU A 84 11.45 6.40 -16.13
C GLU A 84 11.10 7.39 -15.01
N GLY A 85 12.10 7.94 -14.32
CA GLY A 85 11.91 8.86 -13.18
C GLY A 85 11.32 8.18 -11.94
N ILE A 86 11.54 6.88 -11.79
CA ILE A 86 11.09 6.11 -10.63
C ILE A 86 12.15 6.15 -9.55
N LYS A 87 11.77 6.66 -8.38
CA LYS A 87 12.62 6.67 -7.19
C LYS A 87 12.46 5.38 -6.41
N ILE A 88 13.58 4.84 -5.95
CA ILE A 88 13.63 3.67 -5.08
C ILE A 88 14.02 4.12 -3.68
N ILE A 89 13.29 3.64 -2.68
CA ILE A 89 13.55 3.89 -1.26
C ILE A 89 13.70 2.54 -0.57
N SER A 90 14.85 2.30 0.05
CA SER A 90 15.13 1.07 0.79
C SER A 90 14.80 1.22 2.27
N ILE A 91 14.54 0.12 2.97
CA ILE A 91 14.27 0.09 4.42
C ILE A 91 15.45 0.64 5.24
N PHE A 92 16.64 0.74 4.64
CA PHE A 92 17.86 1.28 5.25
C PHE A 92 18.01 2.79 5.06
N ASP A 93 17.21 3.40 4.18
CA ASP A 93 17.29 4.84 3.92
C ASP A 93 16.77 5.65 5.11
N LYS A 94 17.45 6.76 5.42
CA LYS A 94 17.04 7.68 6.50
C LYS A 94 15.63 8.24 6.31
N ASN A 95 15.20 8.39 5.07
CA ASN A 95 13.88 8.92 4.69
C ASN A 95 12.82 7.82 4.49
N TYR A 96 13.13 6.57 4.86
CA TYR A 96 12.13 5.49 4.78
C TYR A 96 10.95 5.80 5.71
N PRO A 97 9.69 5.64 5.23
CA PRO A 97 8.51 6.01 6.01
C PRO A 97 8.41 5.23 7.32
N ALA A 98 8.41 5.95 8.44
CA ALA A 98 8.37 5.33 9.77
C ALA A 98 7.12 4.45 9.96
N ARG A 99 5.97 4.86 9.40
CA ARG A 99 4.73 4.09 9.46
C ARG A 99 4.83 2.77 8.69
N LEU A 100 5.49 2.74 7.54
CA LEU A 100 5.73 1.49 6.81
C LEU A 100 6.75 0.60 7.53
N LYS A 101 7.70 1.21 8.24
CA LYS A 101 8.69 0.47 9.03
C LYS A 101 8.08 -0.22 10.24
N ALA A 102 6.98 0.31 10.77
CA ALA A 102 6.30 -0.18 11.97
C ALA A 102 5.38 -1.39 11.75
N ILE A 103 5.04 -1.72 10.51
CA ILE A 103 4.16 -2.86 10.25
C ILE A 103 4.90 -4.21 10.37
N GLU A 104 4.16 -5.29 10.55
CA GLU A 104 4.70 -6.65 10.76
C GLU A 104 5.67 -7.10 9.66
N VAL A 105 5.35 -6.78 8.39
CA VAL A 105 6.18 -7.08 7.21
C VAL A 105 6.37 -5.80 6.41
N PRO A 106 7.38 -4.96 6.75
CA PRO A 106 7.69 -3.76 5.99
C PRO A 106 8.13 -4.08 4.56
N PRO A 107 7.83 -3.23 3.58
CA PRO A 107 8.48 -3.29 2.27
C PRO A 107 9.99 -3.10 2.41
N VAL A 108 10.79 -4.01 1.89
CA VAL A 108 12.26 -3.81 1.87
C VAL A 108 12.64 -2.72 0.87
N LEU A 109 11.92 -2.67 -0.25
CA LEU A 109 12.04 -1.65 -1.29
C LEU A 109 10.68 -1.04 -1.57
N ILE A 110 10.66 0.26 -1.82
CA ILE A 110 9.50 1.02 -2.27
C ILE A 110 9.87 1.70 -3.58
N PHE A 111 9.08 1.48 -4.61
CA PHE A 111 9.23 2.10 -5.92
C PHE A 111 8.19 3.20 -6.07
N CYS A 112 8.63 4.44 -6.31
CA CYS A 112 7.81 5.64 -6.25
C CYS A 112 7.90 6.45 -7.55
N LYS A 113 6.75 6.96 -8.04
CA LYS A 113 6.70 7.97 -9.08
C LYS A 113 5.82 9.14 -8.62
N GLY A 114 6.31 10.37 -8.79
CA GLY A 114 5.65 11.59 -8.32
C GLY A 114 6.20 12.11 -6.99
N ASN A 115 5.37 12.72 -6.18
CA ASN A 115 5.75 13.38 -4.93
C ASN A 115 5.91 12.37 -3.77
N PHE A 116 7.10 11.79 -3.64
CA PHE A 116 7.39 10.79 -2.59
C PHE A 116 7.39 11.37 -1.15
N SER A 117 7.39 12.71 -0.96
CA SER A 117 7.26 13.29 0.37
C SER A 117 5.91 12.94 1.02
N LEU A 118 4.90 12.62 0.22
CA LEU A 118 3.57 12.20 0.66
C LEU A 118 3.58 10.90 1.46
N LEU A 119 4.61 10.05 1.32
CA LEU A 119 4.76 8.85 2.16
C LEU A 119 4.93 9.19 3.65
N ASN A 120 5.52 10.35 3.95
CA ASN A 120 5.76 10.83 5.31
C ASN A 120 4.81 11.97 5.71
N ASN A 121 3.78 12.27 4.89
CA ASN A 121 2.78 13.27 5.24
C ASN A 121 2.00 12.82 6.49
N LYS A 122 1.82 13.74 7.45
CA LYS A 122 1.06 13.46 8.67
C LYS A 122 -0.43 13.30 8.39
N ASN A 123 -0.97 14.06 7.45
CA ASN A 123 -2.38 14.08 7.11
C ASN A 123 -2.67 13.12 5.94
N ASN A 124 -2.41 11.84 6.12
CA ASN A 124 -2.78 10.79 5.16
C ASN A 124 -4.02 10.07 5.64
N ILE A 125 -5.04 9.93 4.78
CA ILE A 125 -6.27 9.21 5.10
C ILE A 125 -6.66 8.25 3.99
N ALA A 126 -7.00 7.00 4.34
CA ALA A 126 -7.32 5.98 3.35
C ALA A 126 -8.82 5.91 3.07
N PHE A 127 -9.19 5.76 1.81
CA PHE A 127 -10.53 5.42 1.35
C PHE A 127 -10.48 4.07 0.64
N VAL A 128 -11.30 3.12 1.10
CA VAL A 128 -11.33 1.76 0.57
C VAL A 128 -12.77 1.25 0.45
N GLY A 129 -12.98 0.33 -0.50
CA GLY A 129 -14.31 -0.26 -0.65
C GLY A 129 -14.42 -1.18 -1.85
N THR A 130 -15.66 -1.53 -2.17
CA THR A 130 -16.01 -2.44 -3.25
C THR A 130 -15.71 -1.83 -4.64
N ARG A 131 -15.33 -2.71 -5.58
CA ARG A 131 -15.16 -2.35 -7.00
C ARG A 131 -16.51 -2.13 -7.73
N LYS A 132 -17.60 -2.66 -7.16
CA LYS A 132 -18.97 -2.55 -7.68
C LYS A 132 -19.81 -1.78 -6.65
N CYS A 133 -19.52 -0.51 -6.49
CA CYS A 133 -20.24 0.33 -5.52
C CYS A 133 -21.56 0.83 -6.10
N SER A 134 -22.47 1.20 -5.20
CA SER A 134 -23.68 1.95 -5.55
C SER A 134 -23.34 3.38 -5.96
N GLU A 135 -24.27 4.07 -6.61
CA GLU A 135 -24.13 5.52 -6.90
C GLU A 135 -23.98 6.33 -5.61
N LEU A 136 -24.70 5.93 -4.57
CA LEU A 136 -24.58 6.56 -3.25
C LEU A 136 -23.17 6.36 -2.66
N GLY A 137 -22.65 5.12 -2.66
CA GLY A 137 -21.30 4.82 -2.18
C GLY A 137 -20.24 5.61 -2.95
N ALA A 138 -20.35 5.66 -4.28
CA ALA A 138 -19.47 6.48 -5.11
C ALA A 138 -19.54 7.97 -4.75
N SER A 139 -20.76 8.51 -4.56
CA SER A 139 -20.99 9.90 -4.17
C SER A 139 -20.44 10.22 -2.78
N ILE A 140 -20.63 9.32 -1.79
CA ILE A 140 -20.07 9.48 -0.44
C ILE A 140 -18.54 9.50 -0.51
N SER A 141 -17.92 8.52 -1.22
CA SER A 141 -16.47 8.46 -1.39
C SER A 141 -15.92 9.73 -2.02
N PHE A 142 -16.52 10.19 -3.12
CA PHE A 142 -16.15 11.42 -3.82
C PHE A 142 -16.23 12.66 -2.93
N LYS A 143 -17.39 12.87 -2.28
CA LYS A 143 -17.63 14.09 -1.46
C LYS A 143 -16.74 14.11 -0.21
N ALA A 144 -16.62 12.97 0.48
CA ALA A 144 -15.77 12.89 1.65
C ALA A 144 -14.31 13.14 1.29
N SER A 145 -13.79 12.45 0.27
CA SER A 145 -12.39 12.63 -0.15
C SER A 145 -12.11 14.05 -0.66
N SER A 146 -13.06 14.69 -1.35
CA SER A 146 -12.99 16.10 -1.74
C SER A 146 -12.84 16.99 -0.53
N PHE A 147 -13.73 16.83 0.48
CA PHE A 147 -13.69 17.62 1.70
C PHE A 147 -12.37 17.47 2.47
N PHE A 148 -11.90 16.23 2.66
CA PHE A 148 -10.62 16.00 3.35
C PHE A 148 -9.44 16.55 2.55
N ALA A 149 -9.46 16.45 1.22
CA ALA A 149 -8.41 17.00 0.36
C ALA A 149 -8.37 18.54 0.40
N GLU A 150 -9.53 19.23 0.45
CA GLU A 150 -9.62 20.69 0.68
C GLU A 150 -9.04 21.10 2.03
N ASN A 151 -9.06 20.20 3.02
CA ASN A 151 -8.51 20.42 4.35
C ASN A 151 -7.08 19.86 4.49
N ASN A 152 -6.32 19.80 3.40
CA ASN A 152 -4.91 19.43 3.33
C ASN A 152 -4.61 17.96 3.71
N PHE A 153 -5.58 17.06 3.61
CA PHE A 153 -5.32 15.64 3.70
C PHE A 153 -4.90 15.08 2.33
N ASN A 154 -3.92 14.19 2.35
CA ASN A 154 -3.58 13.37 1.19
C ASN A 154 -4.45 12.11 1.19
N ILE A 155 -5.22 11.92 0.13
CA ILE A 155 -6.16 10.82 0.00
C ILE A 155 -5.44 9.57 -0.50
N ILE A 156 -5.42 8.53 0.31
CA ILE A 156 -4.78 7.25 0.00
C ILE A 156 -5.82 6.27 -0.52
N SER A 157 -5.56 5.63 -1.66
CA SER A 157 -6.38 4.52 -2.14
C SER A 157 -5.61 3.60 -3.08
N GLY A 158 -6.28 2.57 -3.64
CA GLY A 158 -5.64 1.52 -4.42
C GLY A 158 -5.84 1.58 -5.93
N LEU A 159 -6.44 2.66 -6.43
CA LEU A 159 -6.72 2.87 -7.85
C LEU A 159 -7.69 1.83 -8.46
N ALA A 160 -8.37 1.01 -7.68
CA ALA A 160 -9.39 0.09 -8.16
C ALA A 160 -10.61 0.86 -8.70
N LYS A 161 -11.47 0.19 -9.49
CA LYS A 161 -12.78 0.75 -9.85
C LYS A 161 -13.64 0.97 -8.59
N GLY A 162 -14.67 1.79 -8.71
CA GLY A 162 -15.66 2.01 -7.66
C GLY A 162 -15.17 2.98 -6.59
N ILE A 163 -15.11 2.55 -5.34
CA ILE A 163 -14.81 3.44 -4.20
C ILE A 163 -13.43 4.08 -4.34
N ASP A 164 -12.39 3.32 -4.67
CA ASP A 164 -11.03 3.84 -4.78
C ASP A 164 -10.94 4.91 -5.89
N GLU A 165 -11.52 4.62 -7.06
CA GLU A 165 -11.58 5.58 -8.17
C GLU A 165 -12.31 6.87 -7.78
N SER A 166 -13.46 6.73 -7.09
CA SER A 166 -14.26 7.87 -6.64
C SER A 166 -13.49 8.73 -5.65
N ALA A 167 -12.73 8.12 -4.74
CA ALA A 167 -11.89 8.82 -3.79
C ALA A 167 -10.78 9.64 -4.47
N HIS A 168 -10.04 9.04 -5.41
CA HIS A 168 -9.02 9.77 -6.16
C HIS A 168 -9.61 10.93 -6.97
N ARG A 169 -10.76 10.71 -7.64
CA ARG A 169 -11.45 11.74 -8.41
C ARG A 169 -11.96 12.89 -7.51
N GLY A 170 -12.44 12.58 -6.30
CA GLY A 170 -12.85 13.58 -5.33
C GLY A 170 -11.69 14.48 -4.92
N ALA A 171 -10.55 13.92 -4.56
CA ALA A 171 -9.34 14.69 -4.24
C ALA A 171 -8.89 15.57 -5.42
N LEU A 172 -8.82 15.00 -6.62
CA LEU A 172 -8.38 15.72 -7.82
C LEU A 172 -9.36 16.83 -8.25
N SER A 173 -10.65 16.73 -7.92
CA SER A 173 -11.67 17.74 -8.29
C SER A 173 -11.45 19.09 -7.59
N VAL A 174 -10.75 19.08 -6.47
CA VAL A 174 -10.42 20.27 -5.67
C VAL A 174 -8.93 20.60 -5.70
N ALA A 175 -8.21 20.10 -6.70
CA ALA A 175 -6.76 20.21 -6.83
C ALA A 175 -5.99 19.72 -5.58
N GLY A 176 -6.59 18.82 -4.80
CA GLY A 176 -6.01 18.23 -3.61
C GLY A 176 -5.04 17.08 -3.91
N LEU A 177 -4.30 16.66 -2.89
CA LEU A 177 -3.29 15.63 -3.01
C LEU A 177 -3.90 14.22 -2.89
N THR A 178 -3.39 13.29 -3.70
CA THR A 178 -3.78 11.89 -3.58
C THR A 178 -2.63 10.95 -3.91
N THR A 179 -2.61 9.80 -3.24
CA THR A 179 -1.58 8.76 -3.39
C THR A 179 -2.23 7.44 -3.76
N ALA A 180 -1.86 6.87 -4.89
CA ALA A 180 -2.27 5.54 -5.27
C ALA A 180 -1.23 4.49 -4.85
N VAL A 181 -1.65 3.55 -4.00
CA VAL A 181 -0.86 2.38 -3.63
C VAL A 181 -1.17 1.28 -4.63
N LEU A 182 -0.18 0.81 -5.38
CA LEU A 182 -0.37 -0.12 -6.48
C LEU A 182 0.31 -1.46 -6.19
N VAL A 183 -0.12 -2.50 -6.89
CA VAL A 183 0.61 -3.77 -6.94
C VAL A 183 1.87 -3.59 -7.78
N ASP A 184 1.76 -2.86 -8.88
CA ASP A 184 2.85 -2.61 -9.81
C ASP A 184 2.67 -1.25 -10.47
N ILE A 185 3.67 -0.37 -10.37
CA ILE A 185 3.62 0.97 -11.00
C ILE A 185 4.03 0.96 -12.47
N GLY A 186 4.71 -0.08 -12.94
CA GLY A 186 5.01 -0.30 -14.36
C GLY A 186 3.83 -0.93 -15.11
N ASN A 187 2.98 -1.69 -14.38
CA ASN A 187 1.82 -2.39 -14.91
C ASN A 187 0.53 -1.93 -14.21
N ILE A 188 0.08 -0.70 -14.51
CA ILE A 188 -1.07 -0.10 -13.84
C ILE A 188 -2.36 -0.88 -14.14
N SER A 189 -3.00 -1.36 -13.08
CA SER A 189 -4.28 -2.08 -13.14
C SER A 189 -5.31 -1.45 -12.19
N PRO A 190 -6.58 -1.30 -12.64
CA PRO A 190 -7.11 -1.69 -13.95
C PRO A 190 -6.67 -0.72 -15.05
N ASN A 191 -6.58 -1.23 -16.28
CA ASN A 191 -6.15 -0.43 -17.45
C ASN A 191 -7.06 0.80 -17.68
N SER A 192 -8.36 0.71 -17.32
CA SER A 192 -9.30 1.83 -17.39
C SER A 192 -8.90 3.04 -16.54
N ASN A 193 -8.07 2.83 -15.50
CA ASN A 193 -7.66 3.87 -14.55
C ASN A 193 -6.23 4.38 -14.79
N LYS A 194 -5.57 4.00 -15.92
CA LYS A 194 -4.27 4.57 -16.29
C LYS A 194 -4.29 6.09 -16.39
N ASN A 195 -5.28 6.66 -17.08
CA ASN A 195 -5.45 8.11 -17.18
C ASN A 195 -5.68 8.78 -15.81
N LEU A 196 -6.28 8.06 -14.86
CA LEU A 196 -6.43 8.56 -13.49
C LEU A 196 -5.09 8.60 -12.77
N ALA A 197 -4.25 7.58 -12.92
CA ALA A 197 -2.89 7.57 -12.39
C ALA A 197 -2.04 8.72 -12.95
N GLU A 198 -2.14 8.99 -14.25
CA GLU A 198 -1.46 10.12 -14.89
C GLU A 198 -1.93 11.47 -14.30
N LYS A 199 -3.24 11.64 -14.09
CA LYS A 199 -3.78 12.86 -13.45
C LYS A 199 -3.28 13.02 -12.01
N ILE A 200 -3.16 11.93 -11.25
CA ILE A 200 -2.57 11.95 -9.91
C ILE A 200 -1.15 12.52 -9.98
N LEU A 201 -0.32 12.04 -10.89
CA LEU A 201 1.05 12.51 -11.06
C LEU A 201 1.13 13.97 -11.53
N LEU A 202 0.28 14.37 -12.48
CA LEU A 202 0.22 15.75 -12.99
C LEU A 202 -0.19 16.77 -11.90
N GLN A 203 -0.98 16.37 -10.92
CA GLN A 203 -1.38 17.20 -9.77
C GLN A 203 -0.51 17.01 -8.54
N ASN A 204 0.79 16.71 -8.74
CA ASN A 204 1.77 16.54 -7.67
C ASN A 204 1.42 15.46 -6.66
N GLY A 205 0.64 14.45 -7.06
CA GLY A 205 0.36 13.26 -6.26
C GLY A 205 1.46 12.21 -6.35
N LEU A 206 1.18 11.02 -5.85
CA LEU A 206 2.13 9.92 -5.77
C LEU A 206 1.49 8.62 -6.25
N ILE A 207 2.24 7.81 -6.97
CA ILE A 207 1.97 6.37 -7.10
C ILE A 207 3.15 5.59 -6.55
N PHE A 208 2.90 4.49 -5.82
CA PHE A 208 3.99 3.65 -5.34
C PHE A 208 3.60 2.17 -5.21
N SER A 209 4.60 1.31 -5.22
CA SER A 209 4.47 -0.13 -4.96
C SER A 209 5.68 -0.69 -4.21
N GLU A 210 5.54 -1.90 -3.67
CA GLU A 210 6.65 -2.68 -3.10
C GLU A 210 7.22 -3.71 -4.09
N ASN A 211 6.61 -3.88 -5.25
CA ASN A 211 7.09 -4.78 -6.27
C ASN A 211 7.91 -4.02 -7.31
N ILE A 212 8.92 -4.68 -7.86
CA ILE A 212 9.74 -4.14 -8.94
C ILE A 212 8.82 -3.83 -10.13
N PRO A 213 8.84 -2.61 -10.68
CA PRO A 213 7.96 -2.22 -11.77
C PRO A 213 8.08 -3.13 -13.00
N GLY A 214 6.93 -3.52 -13.55
CA GLY A 214 6.85 -4.37 -14.73
C GLY A 214 7.08 -5.87 -14.49
N THR A 215 7.25 -6.30 -13.22
CA THR A 215 7.57 -7.71 -12.91
C THR A 215 6.39 -8.55 -12.45
N THR A 216 5.20 -7.96 -12.26
CA THR A 216 4.00 -8.69 -11.82
C THR A 216 2.97 -8.83 -12.94
N ASN A 217 2.22 -9.93 -12.92
CA ASN A 217 1.11 -10.17 -13.84
C ASN A 217 -0.26 -9.88 -13.18
N GLY A 218 -0.26 -9.20 -12.02
CA GLY A 218 -1.49 -8.85 -11.29
C GLY A 218 -2.13 -10.05 -10.59
N GLU A 219 -1.34 -10.92 -10.01
CA GLU A 219 -1.79 -12.07 -9.23
C GLU A 219 -2.70 -11.61 -8.08
N PRO A 220 -3.86 -12.27 -7.87
CA PRO A 220 -4.87 -11.81 -6.91
C PRO A 220 -4.37 -11.64 -5.47
N PHE A 221 -3.42 -12.46 -5.02
CA PHE A 221 -2.88 -12.37 -3.66
C PHE A 221 -2.06 -11.10 -3.43
N LEU A 222 -1.40 -10.55 -4.48
CA LEU A 222 -0.62 -9.32 -4.38
C LEU A 222 -1.49 -8.10 -4.02
N TYR A 223 -2.75 -8.09 -4.47
CA TYR A 223 -3.69 -7.03 -4.09
C TYR A 223 -4.02 -7.08 -2.59
N LEU A 224 -4.15 -8.29 -2.03
CA LEU A 224 -4.40 -8.47 -0.59
C LEU A 224 -3.18 -8.06 0.25
N GLU A 225 -1.99 -8.41 -0.21
CA GLU A 225 -0.73 -8.01 0.46
C GLU A 225 -0.52 -6.50 0.38
N ARG A 226 -0.75 -5.88 -0.79
CA ARG A 226 -0.65 -4.44 -0.98
C ARG A 226 -1.54 -3.64 -0.03
N ASN A 227 -2.73 -4.17 0.30
CA ASN A 227 -3.72 -3.46 1.12
C ASN A 227 -3.19 -3.04 2.49
N ARG A 228 -2.23 -3.79 3.09
CA ARG A 228 -1.60 -3.40 4.34
C ARG A 228 -0.83 -2.08 4.27
N LEU A 229 -0.37 -1.71 3.07
CA LEU A 229 0.37 -0.47 2.84
C LEU A 229 -0.56 0.74 2.83
N GLN A 230 -1.79 0.60 2.33
CA GLN A 230 -2.78 1.67 2.33
C GLN A 230 -3.12 2.10 3.76
N SER A 231 -3.43 1.14 4.63
CA SER A 231 -3.71 1.42 6.04
C SER A 231 -2.47 1.89 6.80
N ALA A 232 -1.29 1.33 6.49
CA ALA A 232 -0.06 1.66 7.21
C ALA A 232 0.32 3.13 7.10
N ILE A 233 0.26 3.72 5.89
CA ILE A 233 0.65 5.12 5.67
C ILE A 233 -0.43 6.13 6.07
N SER A 234 -1.61 5.66 6.50
CA SER A 234 -2.77 6.51 6.84
C SER A 234 -2.96 6.66 8.34
N GLU A 235 -3.59 7.76 8.78
CA GLU A 235 -4.03 7.97 10.17
C GLU A 235 -5.33 7.23 10.45
N GLY A 236 -6.25 7.24 9.50
CA GLY A 236 -7.54 6.56 9.58
C GLY A 236 -7.93 5.94 8.25
N VAL A 237 -8.91 5.04 8.29
CA VAL A 237 -9.40 4.31 7.12
C VAL A 237 -10.91 4.47 6.99
N PHE A 238 -11.35 5.08 5.90
CA PHE A 238 -12.74 5.17 5.50
C PHE A 238 -13.13 3.94 4.68
N VAL A 239 -14.07 3.16 5.19
CA VAL A 239 -14.62 1.98 4.53
C VAL A 239 -16.03 2.31 4.08
N ILE A 240 -16.20 2.58 2.78
CA ILE A 240 -17.45 3.16 2.27
C ILE A 240 -18.51 2.11 1.98
N GLU A 241 -18.22 1.14 1.14
CA GLU A 241 -19.09 -0.01 0.87
C GLU A 241 -18.23 -1.27 0.74
N SER A 242 -18.63 -2.33 1.41
CA SER A 242 -17.91 -3.61 1.30
C SER A 242 -18.68 -4.77 1.93
N ASP A 243 -18.47 -5.95 1.39
CA ASP A 243 -18.95 -7.20 1.96
C ASP A 243 -17.91 -7.90 2.85
N LEU A 244 -18.40 -8.76 3.74
CA LEU A 244 -17.56 -9.53 4.67
C LEU A 244 -16.50 -10.39 3.97
N LYS A 245 -16.80 -10.93 2.79
CA LYS A 245 -15.88 -11.79 2.00
C LYS A 245 -15.17 -11.00 0.89
N SER A 246 -14.75 -9.77 1.17
CA SER A 246 -14.11 -8.90 0.18
C SER A 246 -12.62 -8.69 0.44
N GLY A 247 -11.90 -8.20 -0.57
CA GLY A 247 -10.52 -7.72 -0.39
C GLY A 247 -10.42 -6.55 0.60
N THR A 248 -11.46 -5.72 0.70
CA THR A 248 -11.55 -4.61 1.66
C THR A 248 -11.58 -5.11 3.12
N ALA A 249 -12.19 -6.27 3.39
CA ALA A 249 -12.16 -6.87 4.72
C ALA A 249 -10.72 -7.16 5.19
N LYS A 250 -9.81 -7.51 4.26
CA LYS A 250 -8.38 -7.65 4.58
C LYS A 250 -7.71 -6.33 4.89
N THR A 251 -8.08 -5.25 4.21
CA THR A 251 -7.60 -3.90 4.55
C THR A 251 -8.02 -3.50 5.96
N VAL A 252 -9.27 -3.81 6.34
CA VAL A 252 -9.79 -3.57 7.70
C VAL A 252 -9.02 -4.39 8.74
N GLU A 253 -8.77 -5.68 8.50
CA GLU A 253 -7.95 -6.50 9.41
C GLU A 253 -6.55 -5.90 9.61
N HIS A 254 -5.91 -5.42 8.56
CA HIS A 254 -4.61 -4.76 8.64
C HIS A 254 -4.71 -3.44 9.42
N ALA A 255 -5.71 -2.62 9.14
CA ALA A 255 -5.93 -1.35 9.81
C ALA A 255 -6.11 -1.54 11.33
N LEU A 256 -6.94 -2.48 11.75
CA LEU A 256 -7.14 -2.82 13.17
C LEU A 256 -5.85 -3.30 13.85
N LYS A 257 -5.09 -4.19 13.20
CA LYS A 257 -3.78 -4.65 13.72
C LYS A 257 -2.75 -3.52 13.82
N GLN A 258 -2.87 -2.51 12.97
CA GLN A 258 -2.01 -1.32 12.95
C GLN A 258 -2.51 -0.21 13.89
N GLY A 259 -3.59 -0.45 14.64
CA GLY A 259 -4.17 0.53 15.57
C GLY A 259 -4.85 1.72 14.90
N LYS A 260 -5.29 1.57 13.65
CA LYS A 260 -5.93 2.66 12.90
C LYS A 260 -7.40 2.77 13.23
N GLN A 261 -7.90 4.00 13.32
CA GLN A 261 -9.33 4.27 13.40
C GLN A 261 -10.01 3.93 12.08
N ILE A 262 -11.20 3.35 12.18
CA ILE A 262 -12.02 2.99 11.02
C ILE A 262 -13.29 3.83 11.06
N TYR A 263 -13.66 4.39 9.93
CA TYR A 263 -14.85 5.20 9.73
C TYR A 263 -15.74 4.56 8.69
N CYS A 264 -17.03 4.41 9.01
CA CYS A 264 -18.03 3.83 8.11
C CYS A 264 -19.21 4.80 7.93
N PRO A 265 -19.79 4.92 6.72
CA PRO A 265 -20.98 5.71 6.53
C PRO A 265 -22.15 5.18 7.37
N ASP A 266 -22.86 6.09 8.04
CA ASP A 266 -24.16 5.81 8.63
C ASP A 266 -25.21 5.93 7.52
N PHE A 267 -25.42 4.82 6.78
CA PHE A 267 -26.32 4.83 5.61
C PHE A 267 -27.76 5.17 5.94
N ASP A 268 -28.23 4.94 7.16
CA ASP A 268 -29.60 5.27 7.58
C ASP A 268 -29.82 6.78 7.64
N LYS A 269 -28.75 7.55 7.87
CA LYS A 269 -28.78 9.02 7.87
C LYS A 269 -28.45 9.66 6.52
N PHE A 270 -27.84 8.93 5.60
CA PHE A 270 -27.75 9.36 4.22
C PHE A 270 -29.12 9.06 3.57
N ALA A 271 -29.99 10.05 3.41
CA ALA A 271 -31.33 9.92 2.88
C ALA A 271 -31.35 9.20 1.52
N ALA A 272 -31.38 7.89 1.53
CA ALA A 272 -31.49 7.05 0.36
C ALA A 272 -32.10 5.71 0.71
N SER A 273 -33.29 5.51 0.24
CA SER A 273 -33.89 4.21 0.05
C SER A 273 -33.00 3.29 -0.78
N SER A 274 -32.90 2.01 -0.35
CA SER A 274 -32.63 0.84 -1.18
C SER A 274 -31.22 0.65 -1.76
N HIS A 275 -30.76 -0.37 -1.51
CA HIS A 275 -29.91 -1.48 -1.89
C HIS A 275 -28.91 -1.77 -0.77
N GLU A 276 -29.25 -2.75 0.06
CA GLU A 276 -28.41 -3.28 1.14
C GLU A 276 -27.19 -4.05 0.60
N ASP A 277 -27.09 -4.17 -0.72
CA ASP A 277 -26.01 -4.88 -1.37
C ASP A 277 -24.66 -4.19 -1.06
N ASN A 278 -23.65 -5.01 -0.81
CA ASN A 278 -22.27 -4.58 -0.50
C ASN A 278 -22.08 -3.81 0.82
N ARG A 279 -22.91 -4.03 1.85
CA ARG A 279 -22.80 -3.32 3.15
C ARG A 279 -22.63 -4.24 4.36
N SER A 280 -22.54 -5.54 4.14
CA SER A 280 -22.47 -6.51 5.24
C SER A 280 -21.25 -6.31 6.15
N LEU A 281 -20.12 -5.88 5.61
CA LEU A 281 -18.94 -5.51 6.41
C LEU A 281 -19.19 -4.24 7.23
N ILE A 282 -19.78 -3.20 6.62
CA ILE A 282 -20.08 -1.92 7.28
C ILE A 282 -20.99 -2.14 8.49
N LYS A 283 -22.10 -2.88 8.28
CA LYS A 283 -23.05 -3.22 9.33
C LYS A 283 -22.34 -3.94 10.50
N LYS A 284 -21.54 -4.97 10.21
CA LYS A 284 -20.80 -5.69 11.23
C LYS A 284 -19.83 -4.77 12.00
N LEU A 285 -19.09 -3.90 11.32
CA LEU A 285 -18.12 -3.00 11.96
C LEU A 285 -18.79 -2.01 12.91
N LEU A 286 -19.93 -1.45 12.51
CA LEU A 286 -20.72 -0.52 13.35
C LEU A 286 -21.38 -1.25 14.53
N GLU A 287 -22.04 -2.39 14.30
CA GLU A 287 -22.68 -3.19 15.35
C GLU A 287 -21.68 -3.69 16.42
N SER A 288 -20.44 -4.00 16.01
CA SER A 288 -19.39 -4.43 16.94
C SER A 288 -18.55 -3.28 17.51
N SER A 289 -18.91 -2.05 17.25
CA SER A 289 -18.16 -0.84 17.69
C SER A 289 -16.68 -0.84 17.27
N MET A 290 -16.36 -1.53 16.16
CA MET A 290 -15.03 -1.54 15.56
C MET A 290 -14.82 -0.37 14.57
N ALA A 291 -15.85 0.39 14.26
CA ALA A 291 -15.77 1.58 13.42
C ALA A 291 -16.64 2.69 13.98
N PHE A 292 -16.25 3.91 13.69
CA PHE A 292 -17.02 5.13 14.00
C PHE A 292 -18.00 5.39 12.85
N PRO A 293 -19.31 5.56 13.12
CA PRO A 293 -20.24 6.00 12.10
C PRO A 293 -19.97 7.44 11.71
N PHE A 294 -20.18 7.80 10.44
CA PHE A 294 -20.09 9.17 10.00
C PHE A 294 -21.17 9.55 8.99
N THR A 295 -21.46 10.83 8.95
CA THR A 295 -22.22 11.53 7.91
C THR A 295 -21.38 12.70 7.39
N ASN A 296 -21.91 13.45 6.44
CA ASN A 296 -21.26 14.67 5.97
C ASN A 296 -21.15 15.78 7.03
N LEU A 297 -21.86 15.68 8.13
CA LEU A 297 -21.82 16.64 9.25
C LEU A 297 -20.61 16.40 10.16
N ASP A 298 -20.07 15.19 10.17
CA ASP A 298 -19.07 14.74 11.12
C ASP A 298 -17.62 14.98 10.64
N TYR A 299 -17.42 15.38 9.38
CA TYR A 299 -16.07 15.48 8.78
C TYR A 299 -15.13 16.42 9.53
N ARG A 300 -15.63 17.55 10.07
CA ARG A 300 -14.80 18.50 10.83
C ARG A 300 -14.37 17.94 12.18
N GLU A 301 -15.24 17.22 12.86
CA GLU A 301 -14.94 16.54 14.12
C GLU A 301 -13.92 15.42 13.88
N ILE A 302 -14.05 14.65 12.79
CA ILE A 302 -13.11 13.61 12.43
C ILE A 302 -11.70 14.20 12.20
N ILE A 303 -11.57 15.35 11.53
CA ILE A 303 -10.29 16.03 11.36
C ILE A 303 -9.65 16.34 12.72
N GLN A 304 -10.41 16.90 13.66
CA GLN A 304 -9.91 17.24 15.01
C GLN A 304 -9.46 16.01 15.80
N ASN A 305 -10.05 14.84 15.55
CA ASN A 305 -9.70 13.59 16.22
C ASN A 305 -8.52 12.86 15.56
N LEU A 306 -8.12 13.27 14.37
CA LEU A 306 -6.97 12.71 13.63
C LEU A 306 -5.68 13.52 13.84
N ASP A 307 -5.78 14.77 14.31
CA ASP A 307 -4.65 15.64 14.69
C ASP A 307 -4.09 15.23 16.07
#